data_e434f871dbd9bcacec6bcf8428b58417
#
_entry.id   e434f871dbd9bcacec6bcf8428b58417
#
_cell.length_a   1.000
_cell.length_b   1.000
_cell.length_c   1.000
_cell.angle_alpha   90.00
_cell.angle_beta   90.00
_cell.angle_gamma   90.00
#
_symmetry.space_group_name_H-M   'P 1'
#
loop_
_entity.id
_entity.type
_entity.pdbx_description
1 polymer ?
#
loop_
_entity_poly.entity_id
_entity_poly.type
_entity_poly.pdbx_seq_one_letter_code
_entity_poly.pdbx_strand_id
1 'polypeptide(L)'
;MAVVLALVASVGIQAGPSTLAPDRAEAADCAWQRHVKRVVKRVRRHGKVRRVVRRRVRWTCVSSTAGPVAVPPPAPVPPAPPAPEPEPEANRLAVKAAEFYFVLSRPSVKPGAVTIELNNQGEDPHNLNLQLEGGSGEPLQIPETDSEERSIASFDLPAGEYKLWCSLPEHEEKGMTATLQVAE
;
A
#
# COMPACT_ATOMS: atom_id res chain seq x y z
N MET A 1 -45.77 50.23 36.16
CA MET A 1 -44.82 50.23 35.03
C MET A 1 -43.44 49.90 35.59
N ALA A 2 -42.96 48.69 35.51
CA ALA A 2 -41.64 48.27 36.00
C ALA A 2 -40.84 47.83 34.75
N VAL A 3 -39.75 48.56 34.50
CA VAL A 3 -38.81 48.26 33.40
C VAL A 3 -37.80 47.30 33.95
N VAL A 4 -37.77 46.07 33.40
CA VAL A 4 -36.76 45.07 33.71
C VAL A 4 -35.60 45.23 32.73
N LEU A 5 -34.45 45.65 33.27
CA LEU A 5 -33.18 45.74 32.53
C LEU A 5 -32.54 44.35 32.47
N ALA A 6 -32.49 43.75 31.31
CA ALA A 6 -31.77 42.51 31.10
C ALA A 6 -30.28 42.76 30.89
N LEU A 7 -29.44 42.34 31.82
CA LEU A 7 -27.98 42.28 31.68
C LEU A 7 -27.58 41.12 30.75
N VAL A 8 -27.07 41.44 29.58
CA VAL A 8 -26.45 40.46 28.69
C VAL A 8 -24.99 40.27 29.12
N ALA A 9 -24.71 39.13 29.74
CA ALA A 9 -23.33 38.74 30.03
C ALA A 9 -22.65 38.26 28.76
N SER A 10 -21.71 39.02 28.25
CA SER A 10 -20.84 38.65 27.15
C SER A 10 -19.82 37.61 27.63
N VAL A 11 -19.99 36.35 27.24
CA VAL A 11 -18.99 35.31 27.42
C VAL A 11 -17.87 35.57 26.40
N GLY A 12 -16.74 36.06 26.88
CA GLY A 12 -15.53 36.20 26.09
C GLY A 12 -14.96 34.83 25.74
N ILE A 13 -15.03 34.46 24.48
CA ILE A 13 -14.31 33.30 23.93
C ILE A 13 -12.83 33.68 23.85
N GLN A 14 -12.03 33.19 24.80
CA GLN A 14 -10.58 33.30 24.71
C GLN A 14 -10.12 32.34 23.61
N ALA A 15 -9.69 32.90 22.48
CA ALA A 15 -8.98 32.21 21.44
C ALA A 15 -7.67 31.67 22.03
N GLY A 16 -7.52 30.33 22.05
CA GLY A 16 -6.25 29.69 22.36
C GLY A 16 -5.17 30.07 21.34
N PRO A 17 -3.88 29.88 21.67
CA PRO A 17 -2.79 30.36 20.84
C PRO A 17 -2.89 29.69 19.46
N SER A 18 -3.22 30.49 18.47
CA SER A 18 -3.09 30.16 17.06
C SER A 18 -1.62 29.85 16.82
N THR A 19 -1.31 28.59 16.48
CA THR A 19 -0.04 28.26 15.89
C THR A 19 -0.02 28.87 14.50
N LEU A 20 0.28 30.15 14.43
CA LEU A 20 0.53 30.87 13.18
C LEU A 20 1.70 30.16 12.48
N ALA A 21 1.49 29.84 11.23
CA ALA A 21 2.57 29.45 10.33
C ALA A 21 3.59 30.62 10.34
N PRO A 22 4.91 30.32 10.33
CA PRO A 22 5.92 31.37 10.29
C PRO A 22 5.70 32.27 9.09
N ASP A 23 5.91 33.56 9.34
CA ASP A 23 5.71 34.63 8.37
C ASP A 23 6.49 34.36 7.08
N ARG A 24 5.86 34.63 5.96
CA ARG A 24 6.35 34.23 4.62
C ARG A 24 7.66 34.93 4.21
N ALA A 25 8.11 35.91 5.00
CA ALA A 25 9.32 36.69 4.71
C ALA A 25 10.64 35.99 5.14
N GLU A 26 10.62 35.09 6.14
CA GLU A 26 11.82 34.36 6.59
C GLU A 26 12.00 32.99 5.91
N ALA A 27 11.08 32.59 5.04
CA ALA A 27 11.05 31.27 4.41
C ALA A 27 11.89 31.16 3.13
N ALA A 28 12.57 32.23 2.70
CA ALA A 28 13.20 32.24 1.37
C ALA A 28 14.45 31.35 1.24
N ASP A 29 15.09 30.97 2.36
CA ASP A 29 16.35 30.20 2.33
C ASP A 29 16.29 28.83 3.05
N CYS A 30 15.11 28.32 3.29
CA CYS A 30 14.93 27.08 4.04
C CYS A 30 14.47 25.91 3.14
N ALA A 31 15.28 24.90 3.00
CA ALA A 31 14.85 23.59 2.52
C ALA A 31 14.11 22.84 3.64
N TRP A 32 12.78 22.80 3.60
CA TRP A 32 11.97 22.12 4.59
C TRP A 32 11.99 20.59 4.38
N GLN A 33 12.60 19.86 5.31
CA GLN A 33 12.57 18.41 5.31
C GLN A 33 11.47 17.88 6.23
N ARG A 34 10.66 17.00 5.68
CA ARG A 34 9.56 16.34 6.40
C ARG A 34 10.02 15.06 7.08
N HIS A 35 9.99 15.02 8.39
CA HIS A 35 10.27 13.83 9.17
C HIS A 35 8.96 13.24 9.70
N VAL A 36 8.68 11.98 9.35
CA VAL A 36 7.50 11.25 9.83
C VAL A 36 7.96 10.19 10.83
N LYS A 37 7.55 10.35 12.09
CA LYS A 37 7.82 9.37 13.14
C LYS A 37 6.53 8.63 13.50
N ARG A 38 6.57 7.31 13.39
CA ARG A 38 5.47 6.44 13.81
C ARG A 38 5.57 6.22 15.32
N VAL A 39 4.58 6.67 16.07
CA VAL A 39 4.52 6.49 17.53
C VAL A 39 3.40 5.51 17.85
N VAL A 40 3.77 4.39 18.45
CA VAL A 40 2.82 3.36 18.88
C VAL A 40 2.59 3.53 20.38
N LYS A 41 1.34 3.79 20.79
CA LYS A 41 0.93 3.85 22.19
C LYS A 41 -0.04 2.72 22.51
N ARG A 42 0.16 2.07 23.66
CA ARG A 42 -0.85 1.17 24.21
C ARG A 42 -1.81 1.98 25.08
N VAL A 43 -3.08 1.96 24.73
CA VAL A 43 -4.13 2.68 25.47
C VAL A 43 -5.08 1.66 26.09
N ARG A 44 -5.32 1.77 27.40
CA ARG A 44 -6.34 0.98 28.11
C ARG A 44 -7.67 1.73 28.07
N ARG A 45 -8.69 1.10 27.46
CA ARG A 45 -10.08 1.57 27.55
C ARG A 45 -10.98 0.38 27.90
N HIS A 46 -11.83 0.56 28.90
CA HIS A 46 -12.79 -0.47 29.37
C HIS A 46 -12.13 -1.84 29.64
N GLY A 47 -10.98 -1.85 30.33
CA GLY A 47 -10.25 -3.08 30.65
C GLY A 47 -9.46 -3.72 29.50
N LYS A 48 -9.64 -3.29 28.26
CA LYS A 48 -8.93 -3.81 27.09
C LYS A 48 -7.79 -2.91 26.68
N VAL A 49 -6.63 -3.50 26.37
CA VAL A 49 -5.45 -2.78 25.86
C VAL A 49 -5.54 -2.74 24.35
N ARG A 50 -5.61 -1.54 23.76
CA ARG A 50 -5.56 -1.32 22.33
C ARG A 50 -4.25 -0.64 21.94
N ARG A 51 -3.71 -1.05 20.80
CA ARG A 51 -2.52 -0.46 20.19
C ARG A 51 -2.96 0.68 19.26
N VAL A 52 -2.61 1.91 19.61
CA VAL A 52 -2.93 3.09 18.79
C VAL A 52 -1.67 3.55 18.12
N VAL A 53 -1.68 3.59 16.79
CA VAL A 53 -0.57 4.08 15.98
C VAL A 53 -0.88 5.53 15.58
N ARG A 54 0.01 6.45 15.93
CA ARG A 54 -0.10 7.85 15.51
C ARG A 54 1.14 8.23 14.71
N ARG A 55 0.93 8.91 13.59
CA ARG A 55 2.01 9.53 12.82
C ARG A 55 2.22 10.95 13.34
N ARG A 56 3.43 11.25 13.79
CA ARG A 56 3.85 12.64 14.07
C ARG A 56 4.68 13.12 12.91
N VAL A 57 4.26 14.22 12.31
CA VAL A 57 5.01 14.90 11.27
C VAL A 57 5.74 16.06 11.93
N ARG A 58 7.05 16.14 11.73
CA ARG A 58 7.88 17.27 12.13
C ARG A 58 8.56 17.81 10.88
N TRP A 59 8.50 19.10 10.71
CA TRP A 59 9.23 19.80 9.68
C TRP A 59 10.47 20.42 10.30
N THR A 60 11.65 20.21 9.70
CA THR A 60 12.89 20.89 10.08
C THR A 60 13.40 21.67 8.89
N CYS A 61 13.75 22.92 9.16
CA CYS A 61 14.43 23.77 8.21
C CYS A 61 15.93 23.42 8.23
N VAL A 62 16.49 23.08 7.08
CA VAL A 62 17.93 22.93 6.89
C VAL A 62 18.38 24.17 6.15
N SER A 63 19.01 25.09 6.89
CA SER A 63 19.63 26.29 6.29
C SER A 63 20.76 25.86 5.36
N SER A 64 20.65 26.17 4.10
CA SER A 64 21.71 25.95 3.12
C SER A 64 22.69 27.11 3.19
N THR A 65 23.56 27.12 4.19
CA THR A 65 24.73 28.03 4.25
C THR A 65 25.91 27.41 3.47
N ALA A 66 25.65 26.87 2.30
CA ALA A 66 26.70 26.59 1.33
C ALA A 66 26.69 27.73 0.32
N GLY A 67 27.67 28.63 0.44
CA GLY A 67 27.95 29.60 -0.62
C GLY A 67 28.15 28.90 -1.97
N PRO A 68 28.13 29.63 -3.09
CA PRO A 68 28.24 29.04 -4.42
C PRO A 68 29.58 28.29 -4.52
N VAL A 69 29.53 26.99 -4.28
CA VAL A 69 30.63 26.11 -4.65
C VAL A 69 30.59 26.05 -6.16
N ALA A 70 31.63 26.62 -6.79
CA ALA A 70 31.81 26.43 -8.23
C ALA A 70 31.84 24.93 -8.52
N VAL A 71 30.74 24.40 -9.03
CA VAL A 71 30.65 23.02 -9.48
C VAL A 71 31.56 22.89 -10.70
N PRO A 72 32.66 22.09 -10.63
CA PRO A 72 33.43 21.80 -11.84
C PRO A 72 32.49 21.19 -12.89
N PRO A 73 32.72 21.45 -14.18
CA PRO A 73 31.89 20.87 -15.22
C PRO A 73 31.83 19.35 -15.04
N PRO A 74 30.64 18.75 -15.12
CA PRO A 74 30.52 17.31 -14.95
C PRO A 74 31.42 16.60 -15.95
N ALA A 75 32.25 15.68 -15.43
CA ALA A 75 33.00 14.78 -16.28
C ALA A 75 32.03 14.07 -17.24
N PRO A 76 32.43 13.77 -18.49
CA PRO A 76 31.58 13.05 -19.41
C PRO A 76 31.11 11.76 -18.75
N VAL A 77 29.83 11.68 -18.48
CA VAL A 77 29.19 10.49 -17.90
C VAL A 77 29.35 9.37 -18.92
N PRO A 78 30.00 8.25 -18.58
CA PRO A 78 29.99 7.10 -19.48
C PRO A 78 28.55 6.75 -19.83
N PRO A 79 28.25 6.32 -21.07
CA PRO A 79 26.89 5.96 -21.44
C PRO A 79 26.36 4.98 -20.41
N ALA A 80 25.19 5.31 -19.84
CA ALA A 80 24.52 4.43 -18.90
C ALA A 80 24.37 3.05 -19.57
N PRO A 81 24.60 1.93 -18.84
CA PRO A 81 24.27 0.63 -19.38
C PRO A 81 22.81 0.66 -19.89
N PRO A 82 22.51 0.03 -21.03
CA PRO A 82 21.15 0.00 -21.53
C PRO A 82 20.23 -0.44 -20.39
N ALA A 83 19.15 0.32 -20.19
CA ALA A 83 18.12 -0.06 -19.23
C ALA A 83 17.72 -1.51 -19.54
N PRO A 84 17.56 -2.39 -18.54
CA PRO A 84 17.07 -3.73 -18.80
C PRO A 84 15.80 -3.60 -19.64
N GLU A 85 15.79 -4.29 -20.77
CA GLU A 85 14.60 -4.36 -21.63
C GLU A 85 13.42 -4.70 -20.71
N PRO A 86 12.28 -3.99 -20.81
CA PRO A 86 11.11 -4.33 -20.02
C PRO A 86 10.78 -5.80 -20.32
N GLU A 87 10.89 -6.62 -19.30
CA GLU A 87 10.48 -8.03 -19.41
C GLU A 87 9.08 -8.07 -20.02
N PRO A 88 8.84 -8.92 -21.01
CA PRO A 88 7.59 -8.92 -21.75
C PRO A 88 6.43 -9.03 -20.76
N GLU A 89 5.58 -8.01 -20.72
CA GLU A 89 4.37 -7.95 -19.85
C GLU A 89 3.41 -9.12 -20.09
N ALA A 90 3.73 -9.97 -21.07
CA ALA A 90 2.93 -11.10 -21.55
C ALA A 90 2.66 -12.18 -20.49
N ASN A 91 3.50 -12.30 -19.46
CA ASN A 91 3.38 -13.36 -18.44
C ASN A 91 3.08 -12.82 -17.03
N ARG A 92 2.30 -11.75 -16.94
CA ARG A 92 1.79 -11.26 -15.65
C ARG A 92 0.29 -11.49 -15.54
N LEU A 93 -0.14 -11.99 -14.38
CA LEU A 93 -1.54 -12.20 -14.02
C LEU A 93 -1.84 -11.43 -12.74
N ALA A 94 -2.79 -10.52 -12.76
CA ALA A 94 -3.36 -9.96 -11.54
C ALA A 94 -4.63 -10.72 -11.18
N VAL A 95 -4.73 -11.13 -9.92
CA VAL A 95 -5.88 -11.81 -9.33
C VAL A 95 -6.44 -10.92 -8.23
N LYS A 96 -7.64 -10.42 -8.43
CA LYS A 96 -8.40 -9.75 -7.39
C LYS A 96 -9.09 -10.81 -6.54
N ALA A 97 -8.92 -10.74 -5.21
CA ALA A 97 -9.65 -11.53 -4.24
C ALA A 97 -10.66 -10.65 -3.48
N ALA A 98 -11.84 -11.18 -3.23
CA ALA A 98 -12.85 -10.64 -2.32
C ALA A 98 -13.76 -11.80 -1.89
N GLU A 99 -14.67 -11.56 -0.95
CA GLU A 99 -15.57 -12.56 -0.34
C GLU A 99 -16.67 -13.02 -1.32
N PHE A 100 -16.71 -14.19 -1.81
CA PHE A 100 -15.78 -15.33 -1.85
C PHE A 100 -15.52 -15.66 -3.32
N TYR A 101 -14.74 -14.86 -3.99
CA TYR A 101 -14.48 -15.03 -5.43
C TYR A 101 -13.10 -14.50 -5.83
N PHE A 102 -12.60 -15.00 -6.96
CA PHE A 102 -11.46 -14.46 -7.66
C PHE A 102 -11.87 -13.85 -9.00
N VAL A 103 -11.23 -12.72 -9.36
CA VAL A 103 -11.31 -12.15 -10.70
C VAL A 103 -9.90 -12.07 -11.29
N LEU A 104 -9.67 -12.79 -12.38
CA LEU A 104 -8.43 -12.78 -13.11
C LEU A 104 -8.41 -11.62 -14.11
N SER A 105 -7.29 -10.91 -14.21
CA SER A 105 -7.12 -9.82 -15.20
C SER A 105 -7.15 -10.33 -16.65
N ARG A 106 -6.88 -11.62 -16.84
CA ARG A 106 -6.95 -12.32 -18.13
C ARG A 106 -7.26 -13.80 -17.89
N PRO A 107 -7.97 -14.48 -18.80
CA PRO A 107 -8.30 -15.90 -18.63
C PRO A 107 -7.12 -16.83 -18.97
N SER A 108 -6.09 -16.34 -19.65
CA SER A 108 -4.94 -17.15 -20.07
C SER A 108 -3.62 -16.40 -19.94
N VAL A 109 -2.55 -17.16 -19.75
CA VAL A 109 -1.15 -16.73 -19.77
C VAL A 109 -0.31 -17.70 -20.59
N LYS A 110 0.91 -17.29 -20.99
CA LYS A 110 1.83 -18.17 -21.71
C LYS A 110 2.54 -19.13 -20.74
N PRO A 111 2.97 -20.32 -21.24
CA PRO A 111 3.81 -21.23 -20.46
C PRO A 111 5.16 -20.59 -20.09
N GLY A 112 5.75 -21.09 -19.00
CA GLY A 112 7.04 -20.63 -18.47
C GLY A 112 6.89 -19.75 -17.24
N ALA A 113 7.81 -18.81 -17.05
CA ALA A 113 7.82 -17.94 -15.88
C ALA A 113 6.62 -16.98 -15.91
N VAL A 114 5.70 -17.11 -14.97
CA VAL A 114 4.50 -16.27 -14.79
C VAL A 114 4.58 -15.56 -13.46
N THR A 115 4.46 -14.24 -13.48
CA THR A 115 4.35 -13.45 -12.24
C THR A 115 2.87 -13.22 -11.91
N ILE A 116 2.45 -13.69 -10.74
CA ILE A 116 1.07 -13.55 -10.25
C ILE A 116 1.04 -12.57 -9.09
N GLU A 117 0.15 -11.59 -9.18
CA GLU A 117 -0.15 -10.63 -8.13
C GLU A 117 -1.53 -10.95 -7.54
N LEU A 118 -1.58 -11.34 -6.28
CA LEU A 118 -2.81 -11.43 -5.50
C LEU A 118 -3.09 -10.06 -4.87
N ASN A 119 -4.21 -9.45 -5.23
CA ASN A 119 -4.67 -8.18 -4.68
C ASN A 119 -5.94 -8.43 -3.86
N ASN A 120 -5.80 -8.44 -2.54
CA ASN A 120 -6.94 -8.61 -1.66
C ASN A 120 -7.70 -7.30 -1.51
N GLN A 121 -8.91 -7.25 -2.05
CA GLN A 121 -9.86 -6.13 -1.94
C GLN A 121 -11.06 -6.47 -1.06
N GLY A 122 -11.03 -7.63 -0.40
CA GLY A 122 -12.02 -8.06 0.57
C GLY A 122 -11.73 -7.55 1.99
N GLU A 123 -12.62 -7.87 2.91
CA GLU A 123 -12.49 -7.55 4.33
C GLU A 123 -11.71 -8.64 5.08
N ASP A 124 -11.85 -9.89 4.64
CA ASP A 124 -11.16 -11.05 5.20
C ASP A 124 -9.78 -11.28 4.52
N PRO A 125 -8.83 -11.93 5.21
CA PRO A 125 -7.60 -12.39 4.56
C PRO A 125 -7.91 -13.48 3.53
N HIS A 126 -7.12 -13.52 2.46
CA HIS A 126 -7.22 -14.53 1.40
C HIS A 126 -5.84 -15.04 0.99
N ASN A 127 -5.76 -16.29 0.56
CA ASN A 127 -4.59 -16.85 -0.11
C ASN A 127 -4.94 -17.33 -1.51
N LEU A 128 -3.94 -17.68 -2.30
CA LEU A 128 -4.14 -18.23 -3.63
C LEU A 128 -3.31 -19.48 -3.79
N ASN A 129 -3.98 -20.59 -4.02
CA ASN A 129 -3.37 -21.86 -4.41
C ASN A 129 -3.63 -22.12 -5.89
N LEU A 130 -2.65 -22.72 -6.56
CA LEU A 130 -2.73 -23.10 -7.97
C LEU A 130 -2.28 -24.56 -8.11
N GLN A 131 -3.03 -25.35 -8.86
CA GLN A 131 -2.67 -26.70 -9.18
C GLN A 131 -3.07 -27.04 -10.62
N LEU A 132 -2.14 -27.67 -11.35
CA LEU A 132 -2.44 -28.19 -12.67
C LEU A 132 -3.52 -29.29 -12.56
N GLU A 133 -4.58 -29.19 -13.36
CA GLU A 133 -5.65 -30.21 -13.39
C GLU A 133 -5.06 -31.56 -13.81
N GLY A 134 -5.36 -32.60 -13.00
CA GLY A 134 -4.77 -33.92 -13.16
C GLY A 134 -3.30 -34.08 -12.73
N GLY A 135 -2.68 -32.99 -12.24
CA GLY A 135 -1.34 -33.04 -11.65
C GLY A 135 -1.33 -33.66 -10.26
N SER A 136 -0.24 -34.34 -9.91
CA SER A 136 -0.06 -35.04 -8.62
C SER A 136 0.93 -34.31 -7.69
N GLY A 137 1.39 -33.09 -8.06
CA GLY A 137 2.31 -32.28 -7.25
C GLY A 137 1.60 -31.51 -6.14
N GLU A 138 2.40 -30.95 -5.22
CA GLU A 138 1.86 -30.01 -4.25
C GLU A 138 1.40 -28.71 -4.95
N PRO A 139 0.33 -28.07 -4.48
CA PRO A 139 -0.12 -26.80 -5.02
C PRO A 139 0.94 -25.72 -4.88
N LEU A 140 1.10 -24.90 -5.91
CA LEU A 140 1.83 -23.64 -5.82
C LEU A 140 0.99 -22.66 -4.99
N GLN A 141 1.63 -21.84 -4.16
CA GLN A 141 0.91 -21.00 -3.21
C GLN A 141 1.44 -19.58 -3.16
N ILE A 142 0.53 -18.59 -3.17
CA ILE A 142 0.74 -17.26 -2.64
C ILE A 142 0.16 -17.25 -1.21
N PRO A 143 0.96 -16.88 -0.20
CA PRO A 143 0.54 -16.95 1.20
C PRO A 143 -0.62 -16.01 1.50
N GLU A 144 -1.15 -16.15 2.70
CA GLU A 144 -2.21 -15.30 3.21
C GLU A 144 -1.85 -13.83 3.10
N THR A 145 -2.77 -13.07 2.50
CA THR A 145 -2.65 -11.65 2.20
C THR A 145 -3.79 -10.94 2.92
N ASP A 146 -3.45 -10.00 3.79
CA ASP A 146 -4.44 -9.26 4.58
C ASP A 146 -5.29 -8.32 3.70
N SER A 147 -6.43 -7.88 4.26
CA SER A 147 -7.32 -6.91 3.61
C SER A 147 -6.56 -5.67 3.11
N GLU A 148 -6.86 -5.24 1.89
CA GLU A 148 -6.23 -4.10 1.19
C GLU A 148 -4.71 -4.27 0.93
N GLU A 149 -4.16 -5.48 1.11
CA GLU A 149 -2.77 -5.80 0.82
C GLU A 149 -2.61 -6.53 -0.53
N ARG A 150 -1.34 -6.66 -0.94
CA ARG A 150 -0.94 -7.36 -2.16
C ARG A 150 0.24 -8.26 -1.88
N SER A 151 0.20 -9.44 -2.49
CA SER A 151 1.29 -10.39 -2.51
C SER A 151 1.64 -10.76 -3.94
N ILE A 152 2.92 -10.92 -4.23
CA ILE A 152 3.43 -11.24 -5.57
C ILE A 152 4.32 -12.47 -5.47
N ALA A 153 4.12 -13.41 -6.37
CA ALA A 153 5.01 -14.55 -6.56
C ALA A 153 5.19 -14.86 -8.04
N SER A 154 6.31 -15.50 -8.38
CA SER A 154 6.59 -15.98 -9.72
C SER A 154 6.70 -17.50 -9.70
N PHE A 155 6.06 -18.13 -10.68
CA PHE A 155 6.01 -19.58 -10.83
C PHE A 155 6.38 -19.96 -12.27
N ASP A 156 7.00 -21.10 -12.43
CA ASP A 156 7.17 -21.70 -13.75
C ASP A 156 5.99 -22.63 -14.02
N LEU A 157 5.10 -22.20 -14.92
CA LEU A 157 3.84 -22.88 -15.22
C LEU A 157 3.92 -23.60 -16.57
N PRO A 158 3.98 -24.93 -16.59
CA PRO A 158 3.75 -25.72 -17.80
C PRO A 158 2.39 -25.41 -18.45
N ALA A 159 2.27 -25.67 -19.75
CA ALA A 159 0.99 -25.55 -20.42
C ALA A 159 -0.05 -26.52 -19.82
N GLY A 160 -1.28 -26.04 -19.65
CA GLY A 160 -2.39 -26.81 -19.10
C GLY A 160 -3.45 -25.93 -18.44
N GLU A 161 -4.46 -26.58 -17.90
CA GLU A 161 -5.51 -25.93 -17.13
C GLU A 161 -5.16 -25.99 -15.64
N TYR A 162 -5.26 -24.86 -14.95
CA TYR A 162 -4.98 -24.75 -13.53
C TYR A 162 -6.24 -24.40 -12.77
N LYS A 163 -6.54 -25.17 -11.74
CA LYS A 163 -7.48 -24.78 -10.70
C LYS A 163 -6.81 -23.80 -9.75
N LEU A 164 -7.51 -22.73 -9.44
CA LEU A 164 -7.15 -21.73 -8.44
C LEU A 164 -8.18 -21.76 -7.31
N TRP A 165 -7.75 -21.68 -6.04
CA TRP A 165 -8.67 -21.64 -4.90
C TRP A 165 -8.04 -20.97 -3.68
N CYS A 166 -8.89 -20.46 -2.78
CA CYS A 166 -8.49 -20.05 -1.45
C CYS A 166 -8.62 -21.24 -0.49
N SER A 167 -7.56 -21.61 0.21
CA SER A 167 -7.57 -22.75 1.14
C SER A 167 -7.93 -22.38 2.58
N LEU A 168 -8.32 -21.12 2.84
CA LEU A 168 -8.82 -20.75 4.16
C LEU A 168 -10.16 -21.43 4.44
N PRO A 169 -10.48 -21.68 5.73
CA PRO A 169 -11.69 -22.42 6.11
C PRO A 169 -12.95 -21.85 5.44
N GLU A 170 -13.76 -22.72 4.84
CA GLU A 170 -15.04 -22.42 4.17
C GLU A 170 -14.95 -21.57 2.90
N HIS A 171 -13.81 -20.95 2.54
CA HIS A 171 -13.72 -20.05 1.40
C HIS A 171 -13.92 -20.77 0.07
N GLU A 172 -13.29 -21.91 -0.14
CA GLU A 172 -13.47 -22.73 -1.32
C GLU A 172 -14.92 -23.24 -1.43
N GLU A 173 -15.50 -23.69 -0.32
CA GLU A 173 -16.89 -24.19 -0.26
C GLU A 173 -17.90 -23.09 -0.60
N LYS A 174 -17.59 -21.83 -0.29
CA LYS A 174 -18.39 -20.67 -0.66
C LYS A 174 -18.19 -20.22 -2.11
N GLY A 175 -17.36 -20.93 -2.87
CA GLY A 175 -17.15 -20.68 -4.29
C GLY A 175 -15.89 -19.91 -4.64
N MET A 176 -14.96 -19.71 -3.69
CA MET A 176 -13.73 -18.95 -3.94
C MET A 176 -12.72 -19.78 -4.76
N THR A 177 -13.07 -19.99 -6.02
CA THR A 177 -12.30 -20.75 -7.01
C THR A 177 -12.25 -20.01 -8.35
N ALA A 178 -11.28 -20.33 -9.19
CA ALA A 178 -11.18 -19.86 -10.57
C ALA A 178 -10.40 -20.88 -11.41
N THR A 179 -10.44 -20.70 -12.73
CA THR A 179 -9.65 -21.49 -13.68
C THR A 179 -8.73 -20.58 -14.48
N LEU A 180 -7.47 -20.97 -14.64
CA LEU A 180 -6.49 -20.29 -15.47
C LEU A 180 -6.02 -21.23 -16.57
N GLN A 181 -6.06 -20.76 -17.82
CA GLN A 181 -5.47 -21.48 -18.95
C GLN A 181 -4.02 -21.03 -19.14
N VAL A 182 -3.10 -21.98 -19.21
CA VAL A 182 -1.70 -21.75 -19.58
C VAL A 182 -1.51 -22.32 -21.00
N ALA A 183 -1.47 -21.46 -21.99
CA ALA A 183 -1.41 -21.83 -23.40
C ALA A 183 -0.64 -20.79 -24.23
N GLU A 184 -0.11 -21.21 -25.40
CA GLU A 184 0.61 -20.37 -26.36
C GLU A 184 -0.28 -19.21 -26.92
#